data_ee44bd07232b35eb290b45042b8b495e
#
_entry.id   ee44bd07232b35eb290b45042b8b495e
#
_cell.length_a   1.000
_cell.length_b   1.000
_cell.length_c   1.000
_cell.angle_alpha   90.00
_cell.angle_beta   90.00
_cell.angle_gamma   90.00
#
_symmetry.space_group_name_H-M   'P 1'
#
loop_
_entity.id
_entity.type
_entity.pdbx_description
1 polymer ?
#
loop_
_entity_poly.entity_id
_entity_poly.type
_entity_poly.pdbx_seq_one_letter_code
_entity_poly.pdbx_strand_id
1 'polypeptide(L)'
;MIQGIIFDMDGVLFDTEPFYFKRRHDFLSQKEISIDHLSPKDFIGGNLQEIWKDLLNEHCTAEQASAVAADYEAYKLIHKPPYAEVLFAETKPCLQTLKDKNIKLALASNSSREDISLALESTQMKEYFEVILAREDVSRGKPYPDIYEKAAQKLGLAKESLLVVEDSQKGIAAAKAAHLSVVAVTDYRYNIDQRQADAKIDHLGQLCASIESF
;
A
#
# COMPACT_ATOMS: atom_id res chain seq x y z
N MET A 1 19.00 -8.90 14.50
CA MET A 1 19.50 -8.10 13.34
C MET A 1 18.61 -8.38 12.13
N ILE A 2 18.08 -7.36 11.49
CA ILE A 2 17.19 -7.47 10.33
C ILE A 2 17.97 -7.98 9.10
N GLN A 3 17.45 -8.98 8.45
CA GLN A 3 18.00 -9.62 7.24
C GLN A 3 17.08 -9.46 6.03
N GLY A 4 15.80 -9.13 6.25
CA GLY A 4 14.86 -8.88 5.18
C GLY A 4 13.83 -7.83 5.54
N ILE A 5 13.37 -7.08 4.52
CA ILE A 5 12.33 -6.06 4.65
C ILE A 5 11.24 -6.33 3.63
N ILE A 6 10.00 -6.24 4.10
CA ILE A 6 8.81 -6.37 3.26
C ILE A 6 8.13 -5.01 3.21
N PHE A 7 8.14 -4.38 2.05
CA PHE A 7 7.52 -3.07 1.83
C PHE A 7 6.08 -3.21 1.36
N ASP A 8 5.20 -2.37 1.87
CA ASP A 8 4.01 -1.97 1.12
C ASP A 8 4.41 -1.03 -0.02
N MET A 9 3.47 -0.76 -0.92
CA MET A 9 3.68 0.06 -2.11
C MET A 9 3.12 1.49 -1.94
N ASP A 10 1.81 1.58 -1.80
CA ASP A 10 1.06 2.84 -1.80
C ASP A 10 1.21 3.53 -0.45
N GLY A 11 1.58 4.80 -0.42
CA GLY A 11 1.87 5.54 0.82
C GLY A 11 3.24 5.23 1.45
N VAL A 12 3.97 4.22 0.93
CA VAL A 12 5.31 3.83 1.41
C VAL A 12 6.39 4.13 0.37
N LEU A 13 6.25 3.59 -0.82
CA LEU A 13 7.18 3.81 -1.94
C LEU A 13 6.71 4.94 -2.86
N PHE A 14 5.39 5.13 -2.95
CA PHE A 14 4.73 6.08 -3.85
C PHE A 14 3.69 6.92 -3.12
N ASP A 15 3.63 8.21 -3.40
CA ASP A 15 2.58 9.14 -2.94
C ASP A 15 1.34 9.04 -3.85
N THR A 16 0.67 7.89 -3.81
CA THR A 16 -0.48 7.59 -4.69
C THR A 16 -1.82 8.07 -4.15
N GLU A 17 -1.95 8.35 -2.86
CA GLU A 17 -3.25 8.65 -2.24
C GLU A 17 -3.91 9.92 -2.78
N PRO A 18 -3.20 11.04 -3.05
CA PRO A 18 -3.81 12.22 -3.68
C PRO A 18 -4.37 11.90 -5.07
N PHE A 19 -3.64 11.09 -5.85
CA PHE A 19 -4.10 10.66 -7.17
C PHE A 19 -5.34 9.76 -7.07
N TYR A 20 -5.34 8.78 -6.17
CA TYR A 20 -6.48 7.88 -5.98
C TYR A 20 -7.73 8.62 -5.54
N PHE A 21 -7.59 9.59 -4.63
CA PHE A 21 -8.72 10.42 -4.21
C PHE A 21 -9.25 11.24 -5.38
N LYS A 22 -8.38 11.94 -6.11
CA LYS A 22 -8.77 12.72 -7.29
C LYS A 22 -9.46 11.86 -8.35
N ARG A 23 -8.94 10.68 -8.65
CA ARG A 23 -9.53 9.74 -9.61
C ARG A 23 -10.95 9.32 -9.19
N ARG A 24 -11.17 9.04 -7.91
CA ARG A 24 -12.51 8.72 -7.37
C ARG A 24 -13.46 9.90 -7.51
N HIS A 25 -12.98 11.07 -7.13
CA HIS A 25 -13.75 12.31 -7.24
C HIS A 25 -14.16 12.59 -8.69
N ASP A 26 -13.21 12.53 -9.63
CA ASP A 26 -13.48 12.79 -11.05
C ASP A 26 -14.49 11.77 -11.63
N PHE A 27 -14.36 10.51 -11.28
CA PHE A 27 -15.29 9.45 -11.71
C PHE A 27 -16.70 9.67 -11.16
N LEU A 28 -16.84 9.93 -9.87
CA LEU A 28 -18.13 10.11 -9.21
C LEU A 28 -18.82 11.40 -9.64
N SER A 29 -18.06 12.46 -9.87
CA SER A 29 -18.60 13.72 -10.40
C SER A 29 -19.24 13.53 -11.78
N GLN A 30 -18.73 12.63 -12.63
CA GLN A 30 -19.34 12.30 -13.92
C GLN A 30 -20.70 11.58 -13.77
N LYS A 31 -20.96 11.03 -12.59
CA LYS A 31 -22.21 10.34 -12.24
C LYS A 31 -23.11 11.19 -11.31
N GLU A 32 -22.78 12.49 -11.16
CA GLU A 32 -23.50 13.43 -10.30
C GLU A 32 -23.52 13.02 -8.80
N ILE A 33 -22.50 12.25 -8.38
CA ILE A 33 -22.31 11.83 -6.98
C ILE A 33 -21.15 12.67 -6.38
N SER A 34 -21.48 13.51 -5.37
CA SER A 34 -20.47 14.30 -4.67
C SER A 34 -19.85 13.54 -3.52
N ILE A 35 -18.52 13.62 -3.43
CA ILE A 35 -17.72 13.18 -2.28
C ILE A 35 -16.94 14.32 -1.64
N ASP A 36 -17.37 15.57 -1.85
CA ASP A 36 -16.69 16.79 -1.34
C ASP A 36 -16.64 16.85 0.20
N HIS A 37 -17.53 16.09 0.87
CA HIS A 37 -17.55 15.93 2.32
C HIS A 37 -16.53 14.93 2.85
N LEU A 38 -15.87 14.17 1.96
CA LEU A 38 -14.86 13.17 2.29
C LEU A 38 -13.44 13.70 1.99
N SER A 39 -12.47 13.02 2.58
CA SER A 39 -11.06 13.31 2.39
C SER A 39 -10.30 12.03 2.04
N PRO A 40 -9.04 12.09 1.56
CA PRO A 40 -8.25 10.90 1.26
C PRO A 40 -8.19 9.88 2.39
N LYS A 41 -8.11 10.35 3.66
CA LYS A 41 -8.03 9.47 4.85
C LYS A 41 -9.19 8.47 4.94
N ASP A 42 -10.36 8.83 4.43
CA ASP A 42 -11.57 8.00 4.51
C ASP A 42 -11.49 6.79 3.56
N PHE A 43 -10.51 6.81 2.64
CA PHE A 43 -10.26 5.76 1.65
C PHE A 43 -8.97 4.97 1.90
N ILE A 44 -8.03 5.50 2.69
CA ILE A 44 -6.72 4.87 2.94
C ILE A 44 -6.90 3.57 3.71
N GLY A 45 -6.33 2.48 3.17
CA GLY A 45 -6.45 1.16 3.75
C GLY A 45 -7.87 0.60 3.76
N GLY A 46 -8.86 1.32 3.22
CA GLY A 46 -10.26 0.92 3.16
C GLY A 46 -10.52 -0.19 2.15
N ASN A 47 -11.53 -1.03 2.42
CA ASN A 47 -12.13 -1.88 1.41
C ASN A 47 -13.06 -1.00 0.57
N LEU A 48 -12.67 -0.75 -0.69
CA LEU A 48 -13.48 0.08 -1.59
C LEU A 48 -14.93 -0.39 -1.72
N GLN A 49 -15.18 -1.70 -1.66
CA GLN A 49 -16.54 -2.25 -1.74
C GLN A 49 -17.40 -1.88 -0.52
N GLU A 50 -16.81 -1.77 0.67
CA GLU A 50 -17.50 -1.32 1.87
C GLU A 50 -17.76 0.18 1.79
N ILE A 51 -16.75 0.96 1.45
CA ILE A 51 -16.88 2.42 1.25
C ILE A 51 -17.93 2.74 0.17
N TRP A 52 -17.93 2.00 -0.94
CA TRP A 52 -18.95 2.16 -1.98
C TRP A 52 -20.36 1.87 -1.48
N LYS A 53 -20.54 0.83 -0.66
CA LYS A 53 -21.87 0.54 -0.08
C LYS A 53 -22.36 1.70 0.78
N ASP A 54 -21.49 2.25 1.62
CA ASP A 54 -21.85 3.35 2.52
C ASP A 54 -22.11 4.63 1.75
N LEU A 55 -21.26 4.98 0.79
CA LEU A 55 -21.39 6.18 -0.04
C LEU A 55 -22.60 6.15 -0.97
N LEU A 56 -22.91 4.98 -1.53
CA LEU A 56 -23.94 4.85 -2.56
C LEU A 56 -25.29 4.44 -1.97
N ASN A 57 -25.35 3.85 -0.75
CA ASN A 57 -26.61 3.47 -0.11
C ASN A 57 -27.52 4.65 0.23
N GLU A 58 -26.98 5.84 0.41
CA GLU A 58 -27.78 7.07 0.59
C GLU A 58 -28.41 7.58 -0.71
N HIS A 59 -27.90 7.15 -1.87
CA HIS A 59 -28.25 7.69 -3.19
C HIS A 59 -28.69 6.64 -4.22
N CYS A 60 -28.54 5.34 -3.97
CA CYS A 60 -28.87 4.30 -4.96
C CYS A 60 -29.16 2.92 -4.36
N THR A 61 -29.81 2.06 -5.17
CA THR A 61 -30.05 0.65 -4.82
C THR A 61 -28.74 -0.16 -4.82
N ALA A 62 -28.77 -1.35 -4.20
CA ALA A 62 -27.61 -2.27 -4.20
C ALA A 62 -27.16 -2.66 -5.62
N GLU A 63 -28.09 -2.77 -6.57
CA GLU A 63 -27.79 -3.05 -7.98
C GLU A 63 -27.06 -1.87 -8.65
N GLN A 64 -27.54 -0.64 -8.39
CA GLN A 64 -26.88 0.57 -8.89
C GLN A 64 -25.48 0.74 -8.27
N ALA A 65 -25.31 0.46 -6.98
CA ALA A 65 -24.01 0.47 -6.32
C ALA A 65 -23.04 -0.52 -6.96
N SER A 66 -23.50 -1.74 -7.25
CA SER A 66 -22.69 -2.75 -7.95
C SER A 66 -22.30 -2.32 -9.36
N ALA A 67 -23.22 -1.70 -10.10
CA ALA A 67 -22.94 -1.20 -11.44
C ALA A 67 -21.89 -0.07 -11.41
N VAL A 68 -22.03 0.90 -10.48
CA VAL A 68 -21.06 1.97 -10.31
C VAL A 68 -19.68 1.43 -9.91
N ALA A 69 -19.63 0.42 -9.03
CA ALA A 69 -18.36 -0.22 -8.66
C ALA A 69 -17.70 -0.91 -9.88
N ALA A 70 -18.46 -1.62 -10.71
CA ALA A 70 -17.94 -2.24 -11.93
C ALA A 70 -17.44 -1.20 -12.95
N ASP A 71 -18.18 -0.11 -13.14
CA ASP A 71 -17.76 1.01 -13.99
C ASP A 71 -16.46 1.65 -13.48
N TYR A 72 -16.32 1.79 -12.15
CA TYR A 72 -15.09 2.32 -11.57
C TYR A 72 -13.90 1.39 -11.77
N GLU A 73 -14.08 0.07 -11.68
CA GLU A 73 -13.01 -0.87 -12.01
C GLU A 73 -12.54 -0.69 -13.47
N ALA A 74 -13.47 -0.54 -14.42
CA ALA A 74 -13.14 -0.24 -15.80
C ALA A 74 -12.44 1.13 -15.96
N TYR A 75 -12.90 2.15 -15.22
CA TYR A 75 -12.30 3.49 -15.21
C TYR A 75 -10.85 3.47 -14.72
N LYS A 76 -10.54 2.67 -13.71
CA LYS A 76 -9.18 2.51 -13.18
C LYS A 76 -8.19 1.96 -14.21
N LEU A 77 -8.65 1.13 -15.15
CA LEU A 77 -7.76 0.53 -16.15
C LEU A 77 -7.13 1.57 -17.08
N ILE A 78 -7.87 2.64 -17.37
CA ILE A 78 -7.43 3.71 -18.29
C ILE A 78 -6.93 4.97 -17.55
N HIS A 79 -7.14 5.06 -16.23
CA HIS A 79 -6.69 6.16 -15.40
C HIS A 79 -5.70 5.66 -14.35
N LYS A 80 -4.51 5.26 -14.82
CA LYS A 80 -3.43 4.74 -13.98
C LYS A 80 -2.66 5.87 -13.31
N PRO A 81 -2.10 5.66 -12.10
CA PRO A 81 -1.22 6.63 -11.48
C PRO A 81 0.03 6.89 -12.33
N PRO A 82 0.50 8.14 -12.38
CA PRO A 82 1.78 8.47 -13.00
C PRO A 82 2.93 8.09 -12.04
N TYR A 83 3.18 6.79 -11.87
CA TYR A 83 4.07 6.26 -10.83
C TYR A 83 5.47 6.88 -10.81
N ALA A 84 6.01 7.26 -11.97
CA ALA A 84 7.31 7.93 -12.03
C ALA A 84 7.29 9.35 -11.39
N GLU A 85 6.13 10.03 -11.41
CA GLU A 85 5.97 11.38 -10.86
C GLU A 85 5.62 11.36 -9.37
N VAL A 86 4.96 10.29 -8.90
CA VAL A 86 4.53 10.15 -7.51
C VAL A 86 5.46 9.25 -6.69
N LEU A 87 6.63 8.89 -7.22
CA LEU A 87 7.66 8.17 -6.48
C LEU A 87 8.25 9.08 -5.40
N PHE A 88 8.29 8.61 -4.14
CA PHE A 88 9.00 9.35 -3.10
C PHE A 88 10.49 9.43 -3.40
N ALA A 89 11.07 10.60 -3.18
CA ALA A 89 12.48 10.88 -3.55
C ALA A 89 13.48 9.94 -2.83
N GLU A 90 13.14 9.52 -1.61
CA GLU A 90 13.97 8.66 -0.78
C GLU A 90 13.87 7.18 -1.15
N THR A 91 12.89 6.76 -1.96
CA THR A 91 12.61 5.35 -2.25
C THR A 91 13.82 4.64 -2.87
N LYS A 92 14.28 5.09 -4.03
CA LYS A 92 15.42 4.44 -4.70
C LYS A 92 16.72 4.49 -3.89
N PRO A 93 17.12 5.63 -3.30
CA PRO A 93 18.30 5.68 -2.43
C PRO A 93 18.21 4.69 -1.25
N CYS A 94 17.04 4.56 -0.64
CA CYS A 94 16.83 3.63 0.45
C CYS A 94 16.95 2.17 -0.02
N LEU A 95 16.23 1.77 -1.09
CA LEU A 95 16.31 0.41 -1.63
C LEU A 95 17.73 0.03 -2.02
N GLN A 96 18.49 0.95 -2.63
CA GLN A 96 19.89 0.72 -2.97
C GLN A 96 20.76 0.51 -1.73
N THR A 97 20.62 1.37 -0.73
CA THR A 97 21.35 1.26 0.54
C THR A 97 21.11 -0.08 1.24
N LEU A 98 19.85 -0.55 1.24
CA LEU A 98 19.49 -1.83 1.84
C LEU A 98 20.06 -3.02 1.06
N LYS A 99 20.03 -2.94 -0.27
CA LYS A 99 20.65 -3.95 -1.15
C LYS A 99 22.16 -4.03 -0.95
N ASP A 100 22.84 -2.89 -0.83
CA ASP A 100 24.29 -2.83 -0.56
C ASP A 100 24.67 -3.44 0.80
N LYS A 101 23.73 -3.41 1.77
CA LYS A 101 23.84 -4.09 3.06
C LYS A 101 23.44 -5.58 3.00
N ASN A 102 23.17 -6.14 1.82
CA ASN A 102 22.72 -7.51 1.61
C ASN A 102 21.39 -7.84 2.34
N ILE A 103 20.51 -6.88 2.53
CA ILE A 103 19.18 -7.09 3.08
C ILE A 103 18.25 -7.51 1.95
N LYS A 104 17.56 -8.63 2.12
CA LYS A 104 16.60 -9.13 1.14
C LYS A 104 15.34 -8.27 1.14
N LEU A 105 14.85 -7.90 -0.05
CA LEU A 105 13.69 -7.03 -0.17
C LEU A 105 12.51 -7.76 -0.81
N ALA A 106 11.33 -7.56 -0.25
CA ALA A 106 10.05 -7.98 -0.82
C ALA A 106 9.09 -6.80 -0.93
N LEU A 107 8.21 -6.88 -1.92
CA LEU A 107 7.05 -6.00 -2.07
C LEU A 107 5.78 -6.81 -1.83
N ALA A 108 4.87 -6.31 -1.00
CA ALA A 108 3.61 -6.95 -0.66
C ALA A 108 2.48 -5.90 -0.59
N SER A 109 1.67 -5.79 -1.64
CA SER A 109 0.63 -4.77 -1.77
C SER A 109 -0.76 -5.38 -2.02
N ASN A 110 -1.81 -4.67 -1.58
CA ASN A 110 -3.19 -4.93 -1.98
C ASN A 110 -3.53 -4.42 -3.39
N SER A 111 -2.59 -3.78 -4.07
CA SER A 111 -2.74 -3.35 -5.45
C SER A 111 -2.71 -4.53 -6.41
N SER A 112 -3.30 -4.37 -7.61
CA SER A 112 -3.32 -5.40 -8.63
C SER A 112 -1.90 -5.69 -9.15
N ARG A 113 -1.70 -6.90 -9.67
CA ARG A 113 -0.43 -7.28 -10.31
C ARG A 113 -0.07 -6.34 -11.46
N GLU A 114 -1.06 -5.91 -12.23
CA GLU A 114 -0.88 -4.96 -13.32
C GLU A 114 -0.35 -3.61 -12.81
N ASP A 115 -0.97 -3.06 -11.75
CA ASP A 115 -0.56 -1.78 -11.18
C ASP A 115 0.85 -1.86 -10.59
N ILE A 116 1.17 -2.95 -9.87
CA ILE A 116 2.52 -3.20 -9.34
C ILE A 116 3.55 -3.30 -10.48
N SER A 117 3.24 -4.04 -11.55
CA SER A 117 4.14 -4.17 -12.70
C SER A 117 4.39 -2.82 -13.34
N LEU A 118 3.34 -2.04 -13.59
CA LEU A 118 3.44 -0.69 -14.14
C LEU A 118 4.28 0.24 -13.26
N ALA A 119 4.06 0.21 -11.94
CA ALA A 119 4.82 1.01 -10.97
C ALA A 119 6.32 0.67 -11.00
N LEU A 120 6.65 -0.61 -10.93
CA LEU A 120 8.04 -1.06 -10.87
C LEU A 120 8.77 -0.90 -12.22
N GLU A 121 8.08 -1.09 -13.34
CA GLU A 121 8.65 -0.92 -14.69
C GLU A 121 8.90 0.55 -15.01
N SER A 122 7.90 1.43 -14.78
CA SER A 122 8.05 2.87 -15.04
C SER A 122 9.13 3.54 -14.20
N THR A 123 9.44 2.95 -13.04
CA THR A 123 10.47 3.45 -12.12
C THR A 123 11.75 2.62 -12.13
N GLN A 124 11.83 1.54 -12.91
CA GLN A 124 13.00 0.64 -12.97
C GLN A 124 13.39 0.10 -11.59
N MET A 125 12.38 -0.28 -10.77
CA MET A 125 12.64 -0.77 -9.41
C MET A 125 12.45 -2.28 -9.22
N LYS A 126 12.04 -3.01 -10.26
CA LYS A 126 11.73 -4.44 -10.18
C LYS A 126 12.90 -5.28 -9.63
N GLU A 127 14.11 -4.96 -10.03
CA GLU A 127 15.33 -5.70 -9.68
C GLU A 127 15.81 -5.51 -8.22
N TYR A 128 15.17 -4.61 -7.45
CA TYR A 128 15.45 -4.51 -6.03
C TYR A 128 14.77 -5.63 -5.22
N PHE A 129 13.68 -6.20 -5.73
CA PHE A 129 12.83 -7.11 -4.97
C PHE A 129 13.03 -8.57 -5.38
N GLU A 130 13.38 -9.45 -4.41
CA GLU A 130 13.42 -10.90 -4.61
C GLU A 130 12.02 -11.51 -4.66
N VAL A 131 11.07 -10.89 -3.95
CA VAL A 131 9.68 -11.33 -3.86
C VAL A 131 8.75 -10.15 -4.16
N ILE A 132 7.80 -10.35 -5.05
CA ILE A 132 6.75 -9.37 -5.37
C ILE A 132 5.41 -10.09 -5.26
N LEU A 133 4.54 -9.59 -4.37
CA LEU A 133 3.21 -10.12 -4.14
C LEU A 133 2.16 -9.04 -4.35
N ALA A 134 1.14 -9.41 -5.11
CA ALA A 134 -0.03 -8.61 -5.44
C ALA A 134 -1.28 -9.14 -4.71
N ARG A 135 -2.39 -8.41 -4.80
CA ARG A 135 -3.69 -8.81 -4.22
C ARG A 135 -4.12 -10.20 -4.69
N GLU A 136 -3.82 -10.57 -5.93
CA GLU A 136 -4.20 -11.84 -6.55
C GLU A 136 -3.40 -13.04 -6.03
N ASP A 137 -2.29 -12.79 -5.32
CA ASP A 137 -1.45 -13.86 -4.79
C ASP A 137 -2.00 -14.52 -3.52
N VAL A 138 -3.01 -13.91 -2.91
CA VAL A 138 -3.58 -14.35 -1.63
C VAL A 138 -5.11 -14.41 -1.69
N SER A 139 -5.69 -15.27 -0.87
CA SER A 139 -7.15 -15.38 -0.78
C SER A 139 -7.75 -14.15 -0.12
N ARG A 140 -7.10 -13.63 0.93
CA ARG A 140 -7.55 -12.47 1.69
C ARG A 140 -6.45 -11.40 1.69
N GLY A 141 -6.80 -10.20 1.26
CA GLY A 141 -5.89 -9.04 1.36
C GLY A 141 -5.82 -8.48 2.79
N LYS A 142 -4.96 -7.48 3.01
CA LYS A 142 -4.89 -6.73 4.26
C LYS A 142 -6.29 -6.25 4.67
N PRO A 143 -6.70 -6.40 5.92
CA PRO A 143 -5.90 -6.59 7.13
C PRO A 143 -5.58 -8.05 7.50
N TYR A 144 -5.90 -9.03 6.66
CA TYR A 144 -5.52 -10.42 6.91
C TYR A 144 -4.01 -10.63 6.69
N PRO A 145 -3.37 -11.54 7.45
CA PRO A 145 -1.91 -11.71 7.44
C PRO A 145 -1.36 -12.38 6.18
N ASP A 146 -2.23 -12.96 5.35
CA ASP A 146 -1.92 -13.91 4.27
C ASP A 146 -0.77 -13.42 3.37
N ILE A 147 -0.75 -12.13 2.99
CA ILE A 147 0.26 -11.59 2.08
C ILE A 147 1.64 -11.47 2.74
N TYR A 148 1.68 -11.07 4.01
CA TYR A 148 2.92 -10.94 4.77
C TYR A 148 3.49 -12.29 5.18
N GLU A 149 2.64 -13.27 5.55
CA GLU A 149 3.05 -14.65 5.79
C GLU A 149 3.66 -15.28 4.53
N LYS A 150 3.02 -15.08 3.38
CA LYS A 150 3.52 -15.56 2.09
C LYS A 150 4.83 -14.89 1.70
N ALA A 151 4.98 -13.58 1.94
CA ALA A 151 6.24 -12.86 1.70
C ALA A 151 7.37 -13.39 2.57
N ALA A 152 7.13 -13.56 3.87
CA ALA A 152 8.10 -14.12 4.81
C ALA A 152 8.53 -15.55 4.41
N GLN A 153 7.58 -16.41 4.06
CA GLN A 153 7.85 -17.75 3.58
C GLN A 153 8.73 -17.75 2.32
N LYS A 154 8.43 -16.88 1.36
CA LYS A 154 9.20 -16.81 0.09
C LYS A 154 10.59 -16.24 0.27
N LEU A 155 10.81 -15.30 1.19
CA LEU A 155 12.15 -14.79 1.54
C LEU A 155 13.01 -15.86 2.24
N GLY A 156 12.38 -16.87 2.86
CA GLY A 156 13.09 -17.97 3.52
C GLY A 156 13.86 -17.51 4.76
N LEU A 157 13.39 -16.46 5.45
CA LEU A 157 14.01 -15.91 6.64
C LEU A 157 13.13 -16.12 7.88
N ALA A 158 13.75 -16.16 9.05
CA ALA A 158 13.03 -16.20 10.33
C ALA A 158 12.25 -14.90 10.54
N LYS A 159 11.05 -14.96 11.10
CA LYS A 159 10.17 -13.80 11.30
C LYS A 159 10.84 -12.70 12.14
N GLU A 160 11.65 -13.09 13.10
CA GLU A 160 12.39 -12.19 14.01
C GLU A 160 13.49 -11.39 13.27
N SER A 161 13.89 -11.81 12.07
CA SER A 161 14.83 -11.11 11.20
C SER A 161 14.16 -10.35 10.06
N LEU A 162 12.82 -10.28 10.07
CA LEU A 162 12.03 -9.57 9.08
C LEU A 162 11.41 -8.30 9.67
N LEU A 163 11.36 -7.26 8.86
CA LEU A 163 10.71 -6.00 9.16
C LEU A 163 9.69 -5.67 8.07
N VAL A 164 8.49 -5.26 8.44
CA VAL A 164 7.49 -4.71 7.51
C VAL A 164 7.57 -3.19 7.54
N VAL A 165 7.44 -2.54 6.39
CA VAL A 165 7.30 -1.09 6.26
C VAL A 165 5.93 -0.80 5.65
N GLU A 166 5.12 -0.04 6.38
CA GLU A 166 3.70 0.20 6.10
C GLU A 166 3.32 1.65 6.44
N ASP A 167 2.18 2.12 5.92
CA ASP A 167 1.60 3.42 6.28
C ASP A 167 0.20 3.29 6.86
N SER A 168 -0.56 2.27 6.44
CA SER A 168 -1.98 2.12 6.69
C SER A 168 -2.30 1.32 7.95
N GLN A 169 -3.43 1.64 8.60
CA GLN A 169 -3.92 0.88 9.75
C GLN A 169 -4.15 -0.60 9.42
N LYS A 170 -4.73 -0.90 8.23
CA LYS A 170 -5.01 -2.30 7.81
C LYS A 170 -3.74 -3.07 7.51
N GLY A 171 -2.75 -2.43 6.91
CA GLY A 171 -1.47 -3.07 6.63
C GLY A 171 -0.67 -3.35 7.91
N ILE A 172 -0.64 -2.40 8.83
CA ILE A 172 -0.04 -2.59 10.16
C ILE A 172 -0.71 -3.76 10.89
N ALA A 173 -2.05 -3.79 10.90
CA ALA A 173 -2.80 -4.90 11.50
C ALA A 173 -2.46 -6.26 10.85
N ALA A 174 -2.31 -6.31 9.52
CA ALA A 174 -1.92 -7.50 8.78
C ALA A 174 -0.51 -7.98 9.18
N ALA A 175 0.47 -7.06 9.29
CA ALA A 175 1.83 -7.36 9.72
C ALA A 175 1.86 -7.91 11.15
N LYS A 176 1.13 -7.28 12.07
CA LYS A 176 1.01 -7.75 13.46
C LYS A 176 0.32 -9.11 13.55
N ALA A 177 -0.72 -9.36 12.76
CA ALA A 177 -1.39 -10.66 12.68
C ALA A 177 -0.48 -11.76 12.09
N ALA A 178 0.47 -11.39 11.22
CA ALA A 178 1.52 -12.28 10.72
C ALA A 178 2.67 -12.50 11.74
N HIS A 179 2.63 -11.88 12.92
CA HIS A 179 3.68 -11.89 13.93
C HIS A 179 5.01 -11.33 13.42
N LEU A 180 4.96 -10.25 12.63
CA LEU A 180 6.13 -9.53 12.14
C LEU A 180 6.27 -8.18 12.85
N SER A 181 7.52 -7.73 12.97
CA SER A 181 7.79 -6.34 13.38
C SER A 181 7.39 -5.39 12.27
N VAL A 182 6.83 -4.24 12.63
CA VAL A 182 6.35 -3.25 11.65
C VAL A 182 6.77 -1.83 12.03
N VAL A 183 7.36 -1.14 11.06
CA VAL A 183 7.64 0.30 11.12
C VAL A 183 6.62 1.01 10.25
N ALA A 184 5.97 2.03 10.81
CA ALA A 184 5.03 2.85 10.08
C ALA A 184 5.68 4.09 9.49
N VAL A 185 5.44 4.36 8.21
CA VAL A 185 5.71 5.66 7.58
C VAL A 185 4.55 6.58 7.91
N THR A 186 4.81 7.71 8.56
CA THR A 186 3.76 8.62 9.02
C THR A 186 3.48 9.68 7.95
N ASP A 187 2.26 9.71 7.47
CA ASP A 187 1.77 10.82 6.68
C ASP A 187 0.87 11.74 7.54
N TYR A 188 1.40 12.88 7.92
CA TYR A 188 0.70 13.85 8.76
C TYR A 188 -0.53 14.50 8.08
N ARG A 189 -0.64 14.38 6.76
CA ARG A 189 -1.80 14.91 6.01
C ARG A 189 -3.10 14.18 6.37
N TYR A 190 -3.00 12.89 6.75
CA TYR A 190 -4.17 12.02 6.90
C TYR A 190 -4.44 11.56 8.32
N ASN A 191 -3.49 11.71 9.23
CA ASN A 191 -3.60 11.32 10.66
C ASN A 191 -4.13 9.89 10.85
N ILE A 192 -3.53 8.94 10.14
CA ILE A 192 -3.89 7.51 10.20
C ILE A 192 -3.52 6.92 11.57
N ASP A 193 -4.38 6.05 12.10
CA ASP A 193 -4.08 5.35 13.35
C ASP A 193 -3.00 4.27 13.15
N GLN A 194 -1.80 4.60 13.59
CA GLN A 194 -0.62 3.74 13.50
C GLN A 194 -0.12 3.27 14.87
N ARG A 195 -0.99 3.23 15.91
CA ARG A 195 -0.59 2.90 17.29
C ARG A 195 -0.09 1.46 17.47
N GLN A 196 -0.45 0.55 16.56
CA GLN A 196 -0.01 -0.85 16.61
C GLN A 196 1.37 -1.08 15.98
N ALA A 197 1.95 -0.09 15.30
CA ALA A 197 3.32 -0.19 14.79
C ALA A 197 4.34 -0.20 15.94
N ASP A 198 5.41 -0.95 15.74
CA ASP A 198 6.50 -1.06 16.74
C ASP A 198 7.38 0.20 16.76
N ALA A 199 7.47 0.89 15.62
CA ALA A 199 8.14 2.18 15.49
C ALA A 199 7.50 3.02 14.38
N LYS A 200 7.83 4.31 14.34
CA LYS A 200 7.37 5.25 13.32
C LYS A 200 8.55 6.02 12.74
N ILE A 201 8.47 6.30 11.46
CA ILE A 201 9.39 7.14 10.71
C ILE A 201 8.61 8.13 9.85
N ASP A 202 9.22 9.26 9.51
CA ASP A 202 8.59 10.28 8.67
C ASP A 202 8.82 10.02 7.17
N HIS A 203 9.92 9.33 6.83
CA HIS A 203 10.28 8.98 5.46
C HIS A 203 11.30 7.85 5.42
N LEU A 204 11.44 7.17 4.28
CA LEU A 204 12.32 6.00 4.11
C LEU A 204 13.81 6.27 4.37
N GLY A 205 14.27 7.51 4.26
CA GLY A 205 15.64 7.86 4.63
C GLY A 205 15.97 7.60 6.10
N GLN A 206 14.97 7.77 7.01
CA GLN A 206 15.14 7.44 8.43
C GLN A 206 15.24 5.93 8.67
N LEU A 207 14.52 5.11 7.88
CA LEU A 207 14.64 3.65 7.95
C LEU A 207 16.09 3.21 7.70
N CYS A 208 16.70 3.71 6.64
CA CYS A 208 18.06 3.34 6.26
C CYS A 208 19.10 3.77 7.28
N ALA A 209 18.87 4.88 7.99
CA ALA A 209 19.75 5.37 9.05
C ALA A 209 19.63 4.56 10.34
N SER A 210 18.45 3.97 10.61
CA SER A 210 18.14 3.30 11.89
C SER A 210 17.98 1.78 11.78
N ILE A 211 18.24 1.19 10.61
CA ILE A 211 18.00 -0.24 10.37
C ILE A 211 18.76 -1.18 11.34
N GLU A 212 19.88 -0.73 11.89
CA GLU A 212 20.68 -1.49 12.85
C GLU A 212 20.12 -1.45 14.27
N SER A 213 19.14 -0.59 14.53
CA SER A 213 18.47 -0.45 15.85
C SER A 213 17.14 -1.22 15.95
N PHE A 214 16.72 -1.88 14.87
CA PHE A 214 15.53 -2.74 14.83
C PHE A 214 15.81 -4.22 15.07
#